data_1ea708ec21e32a5746b76b1e512817c5
#
_entry.id   1ea708ec21e32a5746b76b1e512817c5
#
_cell.length_a   1.000
_cell.length_b   1.000
_cell.length_c   1.000
_cell.angle_alpha   90.00
_cell.angle_beta   90.00
_cell.angle_gamma   90.00
#
_symmetry.space_group_name_H-M   'P 1'
#
loop_
_entity.id
_entity.type
_entity.pdbx_description
1 polymer ?
#
loop_
_entity_poly.entity_id
_entity_poly.type
_entity_poly.pdbx_seq_one_letter_code
_entity_poly.pdbx_strand_id
1 'polypeptide(L)'
;MHARGADVHANPLSSFRHVKTGSIELLEHELGRFYPGIRFELDNPDGALNAEASRCELSDIALTYGRHGTGITIDVPYNNTHSLVFAYAGSAEARTGRLRSDIAGHRAFVASATRPVTLKYAPDFEQLILNVSQRSVTTNLEALIGAPLSQPIIFKPTSNLRRTSARRLWEQLMSLVERLGRHDGGYHQQITTELEQAIILSFLTANESNYTPLLMSEAAAAGRRPVHKVADYLEAYWDQPLTVEMLARVSGVSVRTLFHSFRGQFGYSPMEFVRRIRLERARQMLAGADPALSVTSVALSCGFGNLGHFAGYYKKAFGEAPSATLSRARSPASS
;
A
#
# COMPACT_ATOMS: atom_id res chain seq x y z
N MET A 1 32.45 32.33 2.53
CA MET A 1 32.04 30.94 2.84
C MET A 1 30.56 30.85 2.56
N HIS A 2 30.19 30.24 1.44
CA HIS A 2 28.82 30.27 0.89
C HIS A 2 27.95 29.30 1.68
N ALA A 3 26.87 29.79 2.28
CA ALA A 3 25.75 28.97 2.74
C ALA A 3 25.14 28.32 1.49
N ARG A 4 25.30 26.99 1.34
CA ARG A 4 24.58 26.21 0.34
C ARG A 4 23.10 26.25 0.73
N GLY A 5 22.28 26.76 -0.20
CA GLY A 5 20.83 26.76 -0.10
C GLY A 5 20.36 25.33 0.16
N ALA A 6 19.38 25.20 1.07
CA ALA A 6 18.67 23.95 1.31
C ALA A 6 18.11 23.46 -0.04
N ASP A 7 18.56 22.30 -0.50
CA ASP A 7 17.92 21.60 -1.62
C ASP A 7 16.47 21.36 -1.23
N VAL A 8 15.55 22.13 -1.80
CA VAL A 8 14.11 21.92 -1.66
C VAL A 8 13.82 20.60 -2.39
N HIS A 9 13.55 19.55 -1.64
CA HIS A 9 13.15 18.27 -2.23
C HIS A 9 11.91 18.49 -3.09
N ALA A 10 11.90 17.92 -4.31
CA ALA A 10 10.74 18.02 -5.19
C ALA A 10 9.54 17.35 -4.52
N ASN A 11 8.39 18.02 -4.50
CA ASN A 11 7.14 17.48 -4.00
C ASN A 11 6.78 16.19 -4.74
N PRO A 12 6.81 15.01 -4.08
CA PRO A 12 6.61 13.73 -4.73
C PRO A 12 5.17 13.50 -5.22
N LEU A 13 4.22 14.34 -4.77
CA LEU A 13 2.81 14.32 -5.17
C LEU A 13 2.41 15.62 -5.89
N SER A 14 3.33 16.28 -6.60
CA SER A 14 3.10 17.58 -7.25
C SER A 14 1.93 17.59 -8.23
N SER A 15 1.64 16.46 -8.88
CA SER A 15 0.49 16.29 -9.78
C SER A 15 -0.86 16.29 -9.04
N PHE A 16 -0.86 16.13 -7.72
CA PHE A 16 -2.03 16.08 -6.85
C PHE A 16 -2.06 17.26 -5.87
N ARG A 17 -1.53 18.42 -6.30
CA ARG A 17 -1.51 19.61 -5.44
C ARG A 17 -2.92 19.99 -5.04
N HIS A 18 -3.15 20.09 -3.72
CA HIS A 18 -4.42 20.43 -3.14
C HIS A 18 -4.48 21.90 -2.73
N VAL A 19 -3.46 22.38 -2.01
CA VAL A 19 -3.38 23.77 -1.54
C VAL A 19 -1.93 24.27 -1.54
N LYS A 20 -1.76 25.58 -1.85
CA LYS A 20 -0.55 26.34 -1.58
C LYS A 20 -0.96 27.70 -1.09
N THR A 21 -0.57 28.08 0.13
CA THR A 21 -1.09 29.27 0.79
C THR A 21 -0.15 29.84 1.85
N GLY A 22 -0.29 31.15 2.12
CA GLY A 22 0.25 31.84 3.26
C GLY A 22 -0.79 32.12 4.36
N SER A 23 -2.06 31.63 4.23
CA SER A 23 -3.14 31.84 5.21
C SER A 23 -3.41 30.53 5.98
N ILE A 24 -3.44 30.63 7.32
CA ILE A 24 -3.82 29.53 8.21
C ILE A 24 -5.28 29.16 7.98
N GLU A 25 -6.17 30.15 7.86
CA GLU A 25 -7.61 29.93 7.70
C GLU A 25 -7.90 29.11 6.42
N LEU A 26 -7.20 29.43 5.33
CA LEU A 26 -7.35 28.68 4.08
C LEU A 26 -6.77 27.27 4.23
N LEU A 27 -5.65 27.10 4.94
CA LEU A 27 -5.04 25.80 5.20
C LEU A 27 -5.97 24.92 6.06
N GLU A 28 -6.56 25.47 7.14
CA GLU A 28 -7.54 24.80 7.99
C GLU A 28 -8.81 24.44 7.21
N HIS A 29 -9.30 25.33 6.37
CA HIS A 29 -10.49 25.08 5.53
C HIS A 29 -10.25 23.92 4.57
N GLU A 30 -9.16 23.96 3.82
CA GLU A 30 -8.86 22.94 2.81
C GLU A 30 -8.53 21.58 3.42
N LEU A 31 -7.70 21.54 4.46
CA LEU A 31 -7.34 20.28 5.13
C LEU A 31 -8.42 19.77 6.09
N GLY A 32 -9.29 20.65 6.57
CA GLY A 32 -10.45 20.29 7.40
C GLY A 32 -11.43 19.34 6.75
N ARG A 33 -11.45 19.28 5.42
CA ARG A 33 -12.23 18.30 4.64
C ARG A 33 -11.79 16.86 4.90
N PHE A 34 -10.49 16.66 5.19
CA PHE A 34 -9.89 15.35 5.42
C PHE A 34 -9.64 15.07 6.90
N TYR A 35 -9.40 16.14 7.67
CA TYR A 35 -9.11 16.09 9.11
C TYR A 35 -10.05 17.05 9.86
N PRO A 36 -11.30 16.62 10.11
CA PRO A 36 -12.31 17.49 10.75
C PRO A 36 -11.81 18.07 12.09
N GLY A 37 -11.89 19.38 12.21
CA GLY A 37 -11.46 20.09 13.41
C GLY A 37 -9.95 20.28 13.56
N ILE A 38 -9.17 20.03 12.51
CA ILE A 38 -7.73 20.36 12.51
C ILE A 38 -7.52 21.84 12.82
N ARG A 39 -6.47 22.13 13.60
CA ARG A 39 -6.03 23.50 13.96
C ARG A 39 -4.55 23.64 13.71
N PHE A 40 -4.18 24.84 13.28
CA PHE A 40 -2.79 25.23 13.04
C PHE A 40 -2.44 26.46 13.88
N GLU A 41 -1.31 26.41 14.56
CA GLU A 41 -0.77 27.52 15.35
C GLU A 41 0.71 27.72 14.97
N LEU A 42 1.06 28.94 14.55
CA LEU A 42 2.46 29.29 14.25
C LEU A 42 3.26 29.40 15.55
N ASP A 43 4.43 28.78 15.57
CA ASP A 43 5.37 28.93 16.69
C ASP A 43 5.87 30.41 16.86
N ASN A 44 5.89 31.17 15.76
CA ASN A 44 6.12 32.59 15.71
C ASN A 44 4.93 33.27 14.98
N PRO A 45 4.09 34.06 15.68
CA PRO A 45 2.94 34.74 15.08
C PRO A 45 3.27 35.69 13.92
N ASP A 46 4.48 36.27 13.93
CA ASP A 46 4.98 37.15 12.86
C ASP A 46 5.66 36.35 11.72
N GLY A 47 5.71 35.03 11.83
CA GLY A 47 6.32 34.14 10.85
C GLY A 47 5.51 34.06 9.57
N ALA A 48 6.18 34.14 8.42
CA ALA A 48 5.53 33.95 7.13
C ALA A 48 5.23 32.46 6.89
N LEU A 49 3.96 32.09 6.81
CA LEU A 49 3.53 30.77 6.37
C LEU A 49 3.77 30.61 4.87
N ASN A 50 4.37 29.51 4.46
CA ASN A 50 4.50 29.10 3.07
C ASN A 50 4.11 27.60 2.95
N ALA A 51 2.83 27.34 3.21
CA ALA A 51 2.31 26.00 3.25
C ALA A 51 2.02 25.46 1.84
N GLU A 52 2.39 24.21 1.63
CA GLU A 52 2.00 23.43 0.45
C GLU A 52 1.53 22.06 0.92
N ALA A 53 0.37 21.63 0.45
CA ALA A 53 -0.11 20.27 0.63
C ALA A 53 -0.59 19.67 -0.70
N SER A 54 -0.22 18.41 -0.91
CA SER A 54 -0.67 17.60 -2.04
C SER A 54 -1.27 16.32 -1.52
N ARG A 55 -2.39 15.88 -2.10
CA ARG A 55 -3.10 14.70 -1.62
C ARG A 55 -3.63 13.86 -2.77
N CYS A 56 -3.32 12.58 -2.75
CA CYS A 56 -3.85 11.55 -3.65
C CYS A 56 -4.70 10.58 -2.85
N GLU A 57 -5.97 10.44 -3.20
CA GLU A 57 -6.89 9.48 -2.61
C GLU A 57 -7.05 8.26 -3.50
N LEU A 58 -6.98 7.10 -2.89
CA LEU A 58 -7.27 5.81 -3.48
C LEU A 58 -8.50 5.20 -2.80
N SER A 59 -8.75 3.90 -2.98
CA SER A 59 -9.97 3.28 -2.42
C SER A 59 -9.96 3.22 -0.89
N ASP A 60 -8.86 2.76 -0.30
CA ASP A 60 -8.73 2.49 1.13
C ASP A 60 -7.57 3.22 1.80
N ILE A 61 -6.70 3.84 0.99
CA ILE A 61 -5.59 4.66 1.48
C ILE A 61 -5.58 6.04 0.82
N ALA A 62 -4.93 6.99 1.49
CA ALA A 62 -4.56 8.27 0.87
C ALA A 62 -3.11 8.60 1.21
N LEU A 63 -2.43 9.25 0.28
CA LEU A 63 -1.09 9.81 0.47
C LEU A 63 -1.19 11.32 0.53
N THR A 64 -0.58 11.92 1.55
CA THR A 64 -0.52 13.38 1.71
C THR A 64 0.94 13.79 1.87
N TYR A 65 1.40 14.69 1.02
CA TYR A 65 2.66 15.41 1.22
C TYR A 65 2.33 16.79 1.79
N GLY A 66 3.16 17.31 2.69
CA GLY A 66 3.00 18.62 3.26
C GLY A 66 4.30 19.25 3.73
N ARG A 67 4.39 20.58 3.56
CA ARG A 67 5.43 21.43 4.15
C ARG A 67 4.83 22.79 4.51
N HIS A 68 5.43 23.48 5.46
CA HIS A 68 4.87 24.73 5.97
C HIS A 68 5.83 25.93 5.88
N GLY A 69 7.15 25.68 5.78
CA GLY A 69 8.19 26.70 5.65
C GLY A 69 8.41 27.52 6.93
N THR A 70 7.74 27.17 8.02
CA THR A 70 7.85 27.80 9.34
C THR A 70 7.56 26.78 10.43
N GLY A 71 8.01 27.06 11.68
CA GLY A 71 7.63 26.26 12.84
C GLY A 71 6.13 26.38 13.10
N ILE A 72 5.47 25.23 13.24
CA ILE A 72 4.02 25.18 13.37
C ILE A 72 3.59 24.01 14.24
N THR A 73 2.60 24.27 15.09
CA THR A 73 1.91 23.24 15.87
C THR A 73 0.57 22.92 15.21
N ILE A 74 0.28 21.64 15.07
CA ILE A 74 -0.94 21.13 14.42
C ILE A 74 -1.67 20.24 15.41
N ASP A 75 -2.92 20.56 15.71
CA ASP A 75 -3.80 19.73 16.50
C ASP A 75 -4.81 19.01 15.60
N VAL A 76 -4.81 17.70 15.70
CA VAL A 76 -5.77 16.81 15.01
C VAL A 76 -6.61 16.12 16.09
N PRO A 77 -7.82 16.62 16.40
CA PRO A 77 -8.61 16.14 17.52
C PRO A 77 -9.20 14.76 17.27
N TYR A 78 -9.55 14.47 16.03
CA TYR A 78 -10.14 13.20 15.62
C TYR A 78 -9.86 12.92 14.16
N ASN A 79 -9.65 11.62 13.85
CA ASN A 79 -9.55 11.14 12.48
C ASN A 79 -10.17 9.72 12.41
N ASN A 80 -10.84 9.39 11.33
CA ASN A 80 -11.36 8.04 11.06
C ASN A 80 -10.38 7.18 10.24
N THR A 81 -9.14 7.62 10.12
CA THR A 81 -8.03 6.90 9.49
C THR A 81 -6.90 6.65 10.46
N HIS A 82 -6.20 5.55 10.31
CA HIS A 82 -4.88 5.37 10.92
C HIS A 82 -3.84 6.02 10.01
N SER A 83 -2.90 6.77 10.60
CA SER A 83 -1.93 7.52 9.80
C SER A 83 -0.51 7.15 10.19
N LEU A 84 0.38 7.08 9.19
CA LEU A 84 1.81 6.91 9.38
C LEU A 84 2.52 8.12 8.77
N VAL A 85 3.14 8.93 9.62
CA VAL A 85 3.82 10.18 9.27
C VAL A 85 5.32 9.93 9.16
N PHE A 86 5.86 10.15 7.98
CA PHE A 86 7.29 10.05 7.68
C PHE A 86 7.91 11.44 7.56
N ALA A 87 9.13 11.61 8.10
CA ALA A 87 9.97 12.74 7.75
C ALA A 87 10.52 12.54 6.33
N TYR A 88 10.10 13.37 5.39
CA TYR A 88 10.69 13.45 4.06
C TYR A 88 11.93 14.35 4.10
N ALA A 89 11.88 15.43 4.91
CA ALA A 89 13.00 16.25 5.31
C ALA A 89 12.77 16.82 6.74
N GLY A 90 13.82 17.29 7.39
CA GLY A 90 13.75 17.94 8.69
C GLY A 90 13.32 17.01 9.83
N SER A 91 12.70 17.60 10.86
CA SER A 91 12.25 16.89 12.05
C SER A 91 10.97 17.46 12.64
N ALA A 92 10.26 16.61 13.40
CA ALA A 92 9.05 16.98 14.12
C ALA A 92 8.92 16.21 15.44
N GLU A 93 8.10 16.70 16.34
CA GLU A 93 7.64 15.99 17.54
C GLU A 93 6.14 15.70 17.40
N ALA A 94 5.74 14.49 17.74
CA ALA A 94 4.34 14.10 17.84
C ALA A 94 3.97 13.75 19.28
N ARG A 95 2.75 14.10 19.68
CA ARG A 95 2.20 13.76 20.99
C ARG A 95 0.79 13.18 20.85
N THR A 96 0.54 12.06 21.52
CA THR A 96 -0.78 11.47 21.67
C THR A 96 -0.99 11.04 23.14
N GLY A 97 -1.90 11.68 23.84
CA GLY A 97 -2.04 11.56 25.28
C GLY A 97 -0.74 11.95 26.01
N ARG A 98 -0.18 11.01 26.78
CA ARG A 98 1.10 11.21 27.52
C ARG A 98 2.34 10.76 26.74
N LEU A 99 2.15 10.16 25.56
CA LEU A 99 3.25 9.63 24.77
C LEU A 99 3.80 10.68 23.82
N ARG A 100 5.13 10.79 23.75
CA ARG A 100 5.86 11.62 22.79
C ARG A 100 6.67 10.75 21.84
N SER A 101 6.83 11.20 20.62
CA SER A 101 7.60 10.51 19.58
C SER A 101 8.25 11.54 18.67
N ASP A 102 9.56 11.39 18.44
CA ASP A 102 10.25 12.20 17.44
C ASP A 102 10.02 11.59 16.05
N ILE A 103 9.87 12.46 15.06
CA ILE A 103 9.75 12.11 13.65
C ILE A 103 10.98 12.69 12.95
N ALA A 104 11.94 11.85 12.61
CA ALA A 104 13.15 12.27 11.90
C ALA A 104 13.89 11.05 11.33
N GLY A 105 14.40 11.16 10.11
CA GLY A 105 15.22 10.13 9.48
C GLY A 105 14.53 8.77 9.47
N HIS A 106 14.97 7.83 10.30
CA HIS A 106 14.40 6.47 10.36
C HIS A 106 13.26 6.28 11.36
N ARG A 107 12.82 7.33 12.02
CA ARG A 107 11.69 7.31 12.98
C ARG A 107 10.47 7.96 12.35
N ALA A 108 9.38 7.19 12.25
CA ALA A 108 8.07 7.64 11.81
C ALA A 108 7.07 7.57 12.97
N PHE A 109 6.00 8.35 12.88
CA PHE A 109 4.94 8.40 13.87
C PHE A 109 3.68 7.72 13.37
N VAL A 110 3.06 6.90 14.23
CA VAL A 110 1.79 6.21 13.94
C VAL A 110 0.68 6.83 14.76
N ALA A 111 -0.31 7.42 14.10
CA ALA A 111 -1.54 7.89 14.72
C ALA A 111 -2.64 6.82 14.61
N SER A 112 -3.28 6.50 15.73
CA SER A 112 -4.48 5.66 15.74
C SER A 112 -5.72 6.50 15.49
N ALA A 113 -6.66 6.00 14.68
CA ALA A 113 -7.87 6.70 14.28
C ALA A 113 -8.72 7.29 15.43
N THR A 114 -8.66 6.70 16.61
CA THR A 114 -9.51 7.06 17.75
C THR A 114 -8.83 7.99 18.76
N ARG A 115 -7.63 8.51 18.44
CA ARG A 115 -6.85 9.30 19.40
C ARG A 115 -6.47 10.66 18.85
N PRO A 116 -6.62 11.74 19.61
CA PRO A 116 -6.13 13.04 19.22
C PRO A 116 -4.60 13.04 19.17
N VAL A 117 -4.07 13.88 18.29
CA VAL A 117 -2.64 14.04 18.05
C VAL A 117 -2.30 15.51 17.98
N THR A 118 -1.23 15.91 18.65
CA THR A 118 -0.56 17.20 18.46
C THR A 118 0.76 16.94 17.76
N LEU A 119 1.03 17.67 16.69
CA LEU A 119 2.27 17.59 15.91
C LEU A 119 2.97 18.95 15.96
N LYS A 120 4.24 18.96 16.35
CA LYS A 120 5.07 20.17 16.35
C LYS A 120 6.16 20.02 15.29
N TYR A 121 6.10 20.84 14.25
CA TYR A 121 6.97 20.78 13.08
C TYR A 121 8.05 21.86 13.13
N ALA A 122 9.30 21.46 12.88
CA ALA A 122 10.37 22.40 12.61
C ALA A 122 10.14 23.13 11.26
N PRO A 123 10.72 24.31 11.03
CA PRO A 123 10.51 25.10 9.81
C PRO A 123 10.88 24.37 8.51
N ASP A 124 11.84 23.47 8.56
CA ASP A 124 12.35 22.66 7.45
C ASP A 124 11.68 21.29 7.33
N PHE A 125 10.65 21.03 8.15
CA PHE A 125 10.00 19.73 8.13
C PHE A 125 9.10 19.56 6.90
N GLU A 126 9.38 18.51 6.16
CA GLU A 126 8.55 18.01 5.07
C GLU A 126 8.08 16.61 5.41
N GLN A 127 6.80 16.35 5.19
CA GLN A 127 6.19 15.07 5.56
C GLN A 127 5.59 14.35 4.37
N LEU A 128 5.65 13.02 4.43
CA LEU A 128 4.76 12.14 3.67
C LEU A 128 3.90 11.37 4.66
N ILE A 129 2.58 11.42 4.49
CA ILE A 129 1.61 10.72 5.33
C ILE A 129 0.93 9.64 4.52
N LEU A 130 0.96 8.42 5.02
CA LEU A 130 0.05 7.36 4.62
C LEU A 130 -1.17 7.38 5.56
N ASN A 131 -2.35 7.60 5.01
CA ASN A 131 -3.61 7.41 5.73
C ASN A 131 -4.25 6.11 5.27
N VAL A 132 -4.66 5.26 6.21
CA VAL A 132 -5.35 3.99 5.93
C VAL A 132 -6.71 4.01 6.60
N SER A 133 -7.77 3.70 5.86
CA SER A 133 -9.13 3.73 6.38
C SER A 133 -9.28 2.77 7.59
N GLN A 134 -9.94 3.21 8.64
CA GLN A 134 -10.20 2.39 9.84
C GLN A 134 -10.92 1.09 9.46
N ARG A 135 -11.87 1.18 8.53
CA ARG A 135 -12.60 0.02 8.03
C ARG A 135 -11.66 -1.02 7.40
N SER A 136 -10.76 -0.58 6.53
CA SER A 136 -9.85 -1.50 5.85
C SER A 136 -8.85 -2.12 6.82
N VAL A 137 -8.31 -1.33 7.77
CA VAL A 137 -7.43 -1.85 8.83
C VAL A 137 -8.15 -2.91 9.67
N THR A 138 -9.40 -2.64 10.09
CA THR A 138 -10.21 -3.58 10.86
C THR A 138 -10.46 -4.87 10.09
N THR A 139 -10.98 -4.77 8.86
CA THR A 139 -11.30 -5.94 8.02
C THR A 139 -10.07 -6.82 7.76
N ASN A 140 -8.93 -6.21 7.44
CA ASN A 140 -7.70 -6.97 7.19
C ASN A 140 -7.14 -7.59 8.47
N LEU A 141 -7.21 -6.89 9.60
CA LEU A 141 -6.75 -7.41 10.88
C LEU A 141 -7.61 -8.58 11.36
N GLU A 142 -8.95 -8.49 11.26
CA GLU A 142 -9.87 -9.59 11.55
C GLU A 142 -9.58 -10.81 10.67
N ALA A 143 -9.30 -10.59 9.39
CA ALA A 143 -8.91 -11.67 8.47
C ALA A 143 -7.59 -12.34 8.88
N LEU A 144 -6.61 -11.56 9.35
CA LEU A 144 -5.31 -12.07 9.82
C LEU A 144 -5.41 -12.83 11.14
N ILE A 145 -6.28 -12.39 12.05
CA ILE A 145 -6.48 -13.02 13.36
C ILE A 145 -7.44 -14.20 13.25
N GLY A 146 -8.38 -14.18 12.30
CA GLY A 146 -9.44 -15.18 12.15
C GLY A 146 -10.62 -14.98 13.09
N ALA A 147 -10.76 -13.81 13.73
CA ALA A 147 -11.80 -13.48 14.68
C ALA A 147 -12.16 -11.98 14.62
N PRO A 148 -13.40 -11.59 15.00
CA PRO A 148 -13.78 -10.19 15.11
C PRO A 148 -13.00 -9.48 16.23
N LEU A 149 -12.75 -8.18 16.04
CA LEU A 149 -12.03 -7.39 17.03
C LEU A 149 -12.93 -7.06 18.22
N SER A 150 -12.41 -7.25 19.44
CA SER A 150 -13.12 -6.98 20.68
C SER A 150 -13.00 -5.53 21.18
N GLN A 151 -12.06 -4.76 20.64
CA GLN A 151 -11.79 -3.37 21.04
C GLN A 151 -11.15 -2.58 19.88
N PRO A 152 -11.13 -1.25 19.93
CA PRO A 152 -10.47 -0.43 18.91
C PRO A 152 -8.98 -0.76 18.74
N ILE A 153 -8.49 -0.64 17.52
CA ILE A 153 -7.06 -0.85 17.22
C ILE A 153 -6.29 0.37 17.70
N ILE A 154 -5.28 0.13 18.53
CA ILE A 154 -4.38 1.16 19.05
C ILE A 154 -2.95 0.77 18.71
N PHE A 155 -2.32 1.56 17.85
CA PHE A 155 -0.92 1.39 17.47
C PHE A 155 0.00 2.04 18.50
N LYS A 156 1.21 1.47 18.67
CA LYS A 156 2.31 2.18 19.31
C LYS A 156 2.69 3.40 18.45
N PRO A 157 2.93 4.57 19.05
CA PRO A 157 3.09 5.81 18.30
C PRO A 157 4.38 5.90 17.49
N THR A 158 5.36 5.03 17.72
CA THR A 158 6.66 5.05 17.04
C THR A 158 6.83 3.86 16.11
N SER A 159 7.18 4.13 14.86
CA SER A 159 7.61 3.13 13.87
C SER A 159 9.08 3.35 13.53
N ASN A 160 9.85 2.26 13.45
CA ASN A 160 11.29 2.31 13.15
C ASN A 160 11.56 1.73 11.76
N LEU A 161 11.90 2.61 10.81
CA LEU A 161 12.15 2.26 9.39
C LEU A 161 13.43 1.40 9.18
N ARG A 162 14.26 1.20 10.20
CA ARG A 162 15.38 0.24 10.15
C ARG A 162 14.91 -1.21 10.24
N ARG A 163 13.70 -1.46 10.75
CA ARG A 163 13.10 -2.81 10.76
C ARG A 163 12.72 -3.23 9.34
N THR A 164 12.99 -4.46 8.98
CA THR A 164 12.75 -4.98 7.62
C THR A 164 11.32 -4.78 7.14
N SER A 165 10.31 -5.00 8.02
CA SER A 165 8.90 -4.82 7.70
C SER A 165 8.54 -3.35 7.40
N ALA A 166 9.04 -2.42 8.20
CA ALA A 166 8.79 -0.99 8.02
C ALA A 166 9.53 -0.43 6.78
N ARG A 167 10.73 -0.95 6.49
CA ARG A 167 11.46 -0.61 5.27
C ARG A 167 10.73 -1.09 4.02
N ARG A 168 10.18 -2.31 4.01
CA ARG A 168 9.35 -2.82 2.91
C ARG A 168 8.12 -1.95 2.67
N LEU A 169 7.44 -1.53 3.74
CA LEU A 169 6.33 -0.60 3.63
C LEU A 169 6.75 0.70 2.96
N TRP A 170 7.88 1.28 3.37
CA TRP A 170 8.44 2.48 2.75
C TRP A 170 8.75 2.28 1.26
N GLU A 171 9.40 1.18 0.88
CA GLU A 171 9.71 0.83 -0.52
C GLU A 171 8.43 0.71 -1.38
N GLN A 172 7.38 0.07 -0.83
CA GLN A 172 6.07 -0.01 -1.50
C GLN A 172 5.41 1.35 -1.68
N LEU A 173 5.49 2.23 -0.66
CA LEU A 173 4.99 3.60 -0.75
C LEU A 173 5.73 4.41 -1.82
N MET A 174 7.06 4.31 -1.88
CA MET A 174 7.84 5.01 -2.90
C MET A 174 7.53 4.48 -4.31
N SER A 175 7.34 3.17 -4.46
CA SER A 175 6.89 2.58 -5.73
C SER A 175 5.49 3.08 -6.14
N LEU A 176 4.58 3.25 -5.18
CA LEU A 176 3.26 3.82 -5.46
C LEU A 176 3.36 5.29 -5.89
N VAL A 177 4.12 6.11 -5.15
CA VAL A 177 4.37 7.52 -5.47
C VAL A 177 4.95 7.69 -6.88
N GLU A 178 5.95 6.89 -7.23
CA GLU A 178 6.56 6.91 -8.56
C GLU A 178 5.55 6.58 -9.67
N ARG A 179 4.69 5.59 -9.45
CA ARG A 179 3.64 5.21 -10.40
C ARG A 179 2.57 6.30 -10.55
N LEU A 180 2.17 6.93 -9.46
CA LEU A 180 1.22 8.04 -9.47
C LEU A 180 1.75 9.28 -10.20
N GLY A 181 3.07 9.50 -10.16
CA GLY A 181 3.73 10.60 -10.88
C GLY A 181 3.86 10.38 -12.40
N ARG A 182 3.75 9.13 -12.87
CA ARG A 182 3.82 8.80 -14.32
C ARG A 182 2.40 8.84 -14.90
N HIS A 183 2.07 9.92 -15.62
CA HIS A 183 0.75 10.14 -16.25
C HIS A 183 0.56 9.28 -17.51
N ASP A 184 0.50 7.95 -17.40
CA ASP A 184 0.08 7.10 -18.52
C ASP A 184 -1.34 6.58 -18.25
N GLY A 185 -2.29 7.21 -18.94
CA GLY A 185 -3.71 6.95 -18.77
C GLY A 185 -4.09 5.48 -19.03
N GLY A 186 -4.82 4.88 -18.08
CA GLY A 186 -5.60 3.67 -18.29
C GLY A 186 -5.16 2.38 -17.59
N TYR A 187 -3.90 2.22 -17.17
CA TYR A 187 -3.40 1.02 -16.48
C TYR A 187 -3.46 1.08 -14.95
N HIS A 188 -3.86 2.22 -14.38
CA HIS A 188 -3.64 2.54 -12.97
C HIS A 188 -4.52 1.80 -11.97
N GLN A 189 -5.79 1.57 -12.28
CA GLN A 189 -6.75 1.18 -11.22
C GLN A 189 -6.51 -0.21 -10.64
N GLN A 190 -6.09 -1.19 -11.42
CA GLN A 190 -5.93 -2.55 -10.94
C GLN A 190 -4.57 -2.82 -10.28
N ILE A 191 -3.49 -2.29 -10.85
CA ILE A 191 -2.14 -2.36 -10.26
C ILE A 191 -2.10 -1.54 -8.97
N THR A 192 -2.84 -0.42 -8.94
CA THR A 192 -2.99 0.42 -7.76
C THR A 192 -3.73 -0.31 -6.66
N THR A 193 -4.81 -1.03 -6.96
CA THR A 193 -5.58 -1.80 -5.97
C THR A 193 -4.74 -2.91 -5.33
N GLU A 194 -3.91 -3.61 -6.10
CA GLU A 194 -3.06 -4.68 -5.59
C GLU A 194 -1.95 -4.14 -4.68
N LEU A 195 -1.33 -3.04 -5.10
CA LEU A 195 -0.30 -2.37 -4.31
C LEU A 195 -0.90 -1.74 -3.05
N GLU A 196 -2.10 -1.19 -3.13
CA GLU A 196 -2.86 -0.67 -2.01
C GLU A 196 -3.10 -1.75 -0.94
N GLN A 197 -3.56 -2.94 -1.34
CA GLN A 197 -3.74 -4.06 -0.43
C GLN A 197 -2.42 -4.53 0.20
N ALA A 198 -1.35 -4.60 -0.58
CA ALA A 198 -0.02 -4.93 -0.07
C ALA A 198 0.48 -3.90 0.95
N ILE A 199 0.24 -2.60 0.72
CA ILE A 199 0.56 -1.51 1.64
C ILE A 199 -0.22 -1.63 2.94
N ILE A 200 -1.53 -1.93 2.90
CA ILE A 200 -2.37 -2.10 4.09
C ILE A 200 -1.86 -3.26 4.95
N LEU A 201 -1.56 -4.40 4.34
CA LEU A 201 -1.01 -5.56 5.06
C LEU A 201 0.38 -5.27 5.63
N SER A 202 1.22 -4.56 4.88
CA SER A 202 2.54 -4.12 5.37
C SER A 202 2.42 -3.10 6.50
N PHE A 203 1.44 -2.18 6.45
CA PHE A 203 1.15 -1.25 7.54
C PHE A 203 0.80 -1.99 8.84
N LEU A 204 -0.09 -3.00 8.77
CA LEU A 204 -0.50 -3.81 9.91
C LEU A 204 0.66 -4.62 10.52
N THR A 205 1.55 -5.16 9.69
CA THR A 205 2.65 -6.02 10.14
C THR A 205 3.91 -5.24 10.54
N ALA A 206 4.09 -4.03 10.03
CA ALA A 206 5.22 -3.17 10.35
C ALA A 206 5.03 -2.40 11.66
N ASN A 207 3.79 -2.10 12.04
CA ASN A 207 3.46 -1.26 13.18
C ASN A 207 2.82 -2.06 14.30
N GLU A 208 3.44 -2.01 15.48
CA GLU A 208 2.96 -2.72 16.66
C GLU A 208 1.64 -2.09 17.17
N SER A 209 0.67 -2.94 17.49
CA SER A 209 -0.63 -2.55 18.06
C SER A 209 -1.00 -3.40 19.27
N ASN A 210 -2.11 -3.07 19.93
CA ASN A 210 -2.70 -3.92 20.98
C ASN A 210 -3.08 -5.32 20.50
N TYR A 211 -3.16 -5.55 19.19
CA TYR A 211 -3.41 -6.87 18.56
C TYR A 211 -2.14 -7.60 18.10
N THR A 212 -0.96 -6.99 18.21
CA THR A 212 0.30 -7.66 17.83
C THR A 212 0.52 -9.00 18.53
N PRO A 213 0.21 -9.18 19.83
CA PRO A 213 0.34 -10.49 20.48
C PRO A 213 -0.55 -11.55 19.84
N LEU A 214 -1.79 -11.19 19.44
CA LEU A 214 -2.68 -12.12 18.72
C LEU A 214 -2.19 -12.45 17.33
N LEU A 215 -1.65 -11.46 16.59
CA LEU A 215 -1.04 -11.69 15.27
C LEU A 215 0.18 -12.63 15.33
N MET A 216 0.89 -12.64 16.45
CA MET A 216 2.07 -13.49 16.69
C MET A 216 1.72 -14.82 17.37
N SER A 217 0.46 -15.05 17.75
CA SER A 217 0.02 -16.26 18.43
C SER A 217 0.02 -17.48 17.50
N GLU A 218 0.10 -18.68 18.09
CA GLU A 218 -0.06 -19.95 17.36
C GLU A 218 -1.45 -20.07 16.70
N ALA A 219 -2.50 -19.47 17.28
CA ALA A 219 -3.82 -19.43 16.70
C ALA A 219 -3.86 -18.66 15.38
N ALA A 220 -3.19 -17.51 15.31
CA ALA A 220 -3.04 -16.75 14.06
C ALA A 220 -2.17 -17.50 13.04
N ALA A 221 -1.12 -18.20 13.49
CA ALA A 221 -0.32 -19.09 12.65
C ALA A 221 -1.15 -20.27 12.13
N ALA A 222 -2.01 -20.86 12.98
CA ALA A 222 -2.94 -21.92 12.60
C ALA A 222 -4.00 -21.42 11.60
N GLY A 223 -4.53 -20.20 11.78
CA GLY A 223 -5.47 -19.57 10.85
C GLY A 223 -4.85 -19.25 9.47
N ARG A 224 -3.54 -18.99 9.41
CA ARG A 224 -2.79 -18.79 8.16
C ARG A 224 -2.43 -20.10 7.45
N ARG A 225 -2.28 -21.22 8.19
CA ARG A 225 -1.94 -22.53 7.60
C ARG A 225 -2.88 -22.96 6.46
N PRO A 226 -4.22 -22.83 6.56
CA PRO A 226 -5.14 -23.15 5.49
C PRO A 226 -4.88 -22.36 4.21
N VAL A 227 -4.57 -21.07 4.34
CA VAL A 227 -4.31 -20.15 3.21
C VAL A 227 -2.98 -20.50 2.53
N HIS A 228 -1.92 -20.75 3.30
CA HIS A 228 -0.64 -21.21 2.75
C HIS A 228 -0.74 -22.59 2.10
N LYS A 229 -1.44 -23.54 2.73
CA LYS A 229 -1.70 -24.86 2.10
C LYS A 229 -2.37 -24.73 0.73
N VAL A 230 -3.31 -23.79 0.60
CA VAL A 230 -3.95 -23.54 -0.70
C VAL A 230 -3.00 -22.86 -1.67
N ALA A 231 -2.18 -21.91 -1.24
CA ALA A 231 -1.19 -21.27 -2.10
C ALA A 231 -0.17 -22.29 -2.61
N ASP A 232 0.41 -23.09 -1.73
CA ASP A 232 1.34 -24.18 -2.09
C ASP A 232 0.68 -25.20 -3.03
N TYR A 233 -0.58 -25.55 -2.78
CA TYR A 233 -1.35 -26.43 -3.65
C TYR A 233 -1.57 -25.84 -5.03
N LEU A 234 -1.91 -24.54 -5.11
CA LEU A 234 -2.11 -23.85 -6.38
C LEU A 234 -0.78 -23.69 -7.16
N GLU A 235 0.34 -23.53 -6.48
CA GLU A 235 1.68 -23.51 -7.09
C GLU A 235 2.11 -24.89 -7.61
N ALA A 236 1.76 -25.96 -6.89
CA ALA A 236 2.10 -27.32 -7.28
C ALA A 236 1.20 -27.88 -8.41
N TYR A 237 -0.07 -27.47 -8.45
CA TYR A 237 -1.08 -28.03 -9.37
C TYR A 237 -1.71 -26.96 -10.28
N TRP A 238 -0.94 -25.92 -10.62
CA TRP A 238 -1.42 -24.76 -11.38
C TRP A 238 -1.97 -25.12 -12.77
N ASP A 239 -1.48 -26.19 -13.40
CA ASP A 239 -1.86 -26.71 -14.72
C ASP A 239 -3.11 -27.60 -14.71
N GLN A 240 -3.54 -28.04 -13.52
CA GLN A 240 -4.68 -28.94 -13.36
C GLN A 240 -6.01 -28.19 -13.33
N PRO A 241 -7.15 -28.88 -13.62
CA PRO A 241 -8.47 -28.33 -13.34
C PRO A 241 -8.66 -28.09 -11.84
N LEU A 242 -8.86 -26.84 -11.46
CA LEU A 242 -9.01 -26.42 -10.06
C LEU A 242 -10.43 -25.92 -9.82
N THR A 243 -11.09 -26.43 -8.77
CA THR A 243 -12.40 -25.95 -8.33
C THR A 243 -12.33 -25.33 -6.94
N VAL A 244 -13.28 -24.46 -6.67
CA VAL A 244 -13.37 -23.77 -5.37
C VAL A 244 -13.62 -24.75 -4.24
N GLU A 245 -14.40 -25.80 -4.48
CA GLU A 245 -14.71 -26.87 -3.54
C GLU A 245 -13.47 -27.71 -3.20
N MET A 246 -12.61 -27.95 -4.21
CA MET A 246 -11.32 -28.62 -4.00
C MET A 246 -10.42 -27.79 -3.10
N LEU A 247 -10.33 -26.49 -3.33
CA LEU A 247 -9.52 -25.60 -2.48
C LEU A 247 -10.06 -25.49 -1.05
N ALA A 248 -11.37 -25.49 -0.87
CA ALA A 248 -11.99 -25.56 0.45
C ALA A 248 -11.64 -26.86 1.20
N ARG A 249 -11.62 -28.00 0.50
CA ARG A 249 -11.17 -29.29 1.07
C ARG A 249 -9.68 -29.27 1.44
N VAL A 250 -8.82 -28.73 0.58
CA VAL A 250 -7.37 -28.58 0.86
C VAL A 250 -7.12 -27.71 2.08
N SER A 251 -7.87 -26.62 2.21
CA SER A 251 -7.74 -25.67 3.33
C SER A 251 -8.32 -26.20 4.64
N GLY A 252 -9.33 -27.07 4.57
CA GLY A 252 -10.08 -27.53 5.74
C GLY A 252 -11.04 -26.48 6.32
N VAL A 253 -11.31 -25.39 5.58
CA VAL A 253 -12.25 -24.33 5.96
C VAL A 253 -13.33 -24.13 4.90
N SER A 254 -14.42 -23.41 5.24
CA SER A 254 -15.48 -23.11 4.25
C SER A 254 -14.94 -22.25 3.09
N VAL A 255 -15.58 -22.34 1.93
CA VAL A 255 -15.29 -21.51 0.75
C VAL A 255 -15.25 -20.01 1.12
N ARG A 256 -16.25 -19.54 1.86
CA ARG A 256 -16.34 -18.14 2.31
C ARG A 256 -15.14 -17.75 3.15
N THR A 257 -14.79 -18.56 4.14
CA THR A 257 -13.63 -18.33 5.02
C THR A 257 -12.33 -18.33 4.23
N LEU A 258 -12.15 -19.30 3.34
CA LEU A 258 -10.97 -19.39 2.49
C LEU A 258 -10.79 -18.13 1.63
N PHE A 259 -11.84 -17.72 0.91
CA PHE A 259 -11.77 -16.55 0.02
C PHE A 259 -11.50 -15.27 0.79
N HIS A 260 -12.13 -15.10 1.96
CA HIS A 260 -11.91 -13.93 2.82
C HIS A 260 -10.46 -13.89 3.33
N SER A 261 -9.98 -14.99 3.91
CA SER A 261 -8.62 -15.08 4.46
C SER A 261 -7.54 -15.00 3.38
N PHE A 262 -7.80 -15.59 2.20
CA PHE A 262 -6.88 -15.56 1.06
C PHE A 262 -6.73 -14.14 0.50
N ARG A 263 -7.85 -13.40 0.35
CA ARG A 263 -7.83 -11.99 -0.01
C ARG A 263 -7.13 -11.13 1.04
N GLY A 264 -7.38 -11.37 2.32
CA GLY A 264 -6.71 -10.66 3.41
C GLY A 264 -5.19 -10.87 3.41
N GLN A 265 -4.70 -12.02 2.96
CA GLN A 265 -3.28 -12.35 2.96
C GLN A 265 -2.55 -12.02 1.66
N PHE A 266 -3.17 -12.24 0.51
CA PHE A 266 -2.57 -12.08 -0.81
C PHE A 266 -3.13 -10.90 -1.61
N GLY A 267 -4.19 -10.23 -1.14
CA GLY A 267 -4.84 -9.11 -1.83
C GLY A 267 -5.81 -9.52 -2.96
N TYR A 268 -5.88 -10.80 -3.31
CA TYR A 268 -6.72 -11.33 -4.39
C TYR A 268 -7.28 -12.71 -4.07
N SER A 269 -8.22 -13.19 -4.88
CA SER A 269 -8.85 -14.50 -4.67
C SER A 269 -7.89 -15.65 -5.04
N PRO A 270 -8.12 -16.89 -4.51
CA PRO A 270 -7.35 -18.07 -4.92
C PRO A 270 -7.36 -18.31 -6.43
N MET A 271 -8.49 -18.06 -7.09
CA MET A 271 -8.61 -18.24 -8.53
C MET A 271 -7.85 -17.17 -9.35
N GLU A 272 -7.71 -15.97 -8.81
CA GLU A 272 -6.83 -14.93 -9.38
C GLU A 272 -5.36 -15.26 -9.17
N PHE A 273 -5.01 -15.84 -8.02
CA PHE A 273 -3.66 -16.31 -7.74
C PHE A 273 -3.17 -17.34 -8.76
N VAL A 274 -3.95 -18.41 -8.99
CA VAL A 274 -3.57 -19.42 -9.99
C VAL A 274 -3.55 -18.85 -11.41
N ARG A 275 -4.46 -17.92 -11.73
CA ARG A 275 -4.45 -17.25 -13.04
C ARG A 275 -3.15 -16.50 -13.28
N ARG A 276 -2.60 -15.83 -12.27
CA ARG A 276 -1.31 -15.15 -12.35
C ARG A 276 -0.15 -16.11 -12.57
N ILE A 277 -0.12 -17.22 -11.84
CA ILE A 277 0.87 -18.29 -12.06
C ILE A 277 0.80 -18.78 -13.50
N ARG A 278 -0.39 -19.09 -14.00
CA ARG A 278 -0.62 -19.54 -15.37
C ARG A 278 -0.15 -18.55 -16.43
N LEU A 279 -0.43 -17.26 -16.22
CA LEU A 279 0.02 -16.19 -17.11
C LEU A 279 1.54 -16.05 -17.11
N GLU A 280 2.18 -16.12 -15.97
CA GLU A 280 3.64 -16.05 -15.89
C GLU A 280 4.31 -17.28 -16.55
N ARG A 281 3.75 -18.47 -16.34
CA ARG A 281 4.21 -19.70 -17.03
C ARG A 281 4.04 -19.58 -18.55
N ALA A 282 2.88 -19.07 -19.00
CA ALA A 282 2.63 -18.83 -20.41
C ALA A 282 3.65 -17.85 -21.00
N ARG A 283 3.99 -16.78 -20.28
CA ARG A 283 5.00 -15.83 -20.70
C ARG A 283 6.38 -16.48 -20.84
N GLN A 284 6.78 -17.29 -19.87
CA GLN A 284 8.05 -18.03 -19.91
C GLN A 284 8.11 -18.95 -21.13
N MET A 285 7.05 -19.72 -21.40
CA MET A 285 6.96 -20.61 -22.56
C MET A 285 7.01 -19.84 -23.89
N LEU A 286 6.28 -18.72 -24.00
CA LEU A 286 6.29 -17.89 -25.23
C LEU A 286 7.63 -17.18 -25.45
N ALA A 287 8.32 -16.81 -24.38
CA ALA A 287 9.65 -16.18 -24.44
C ALA A 287 10.78 -17.17 -24.72
N GLY A 288 10.55 -18.49 -24.49
CA GLY A 288 11.54 -19.55 -24.74
C GLY A 288 11.79 -19.86 -26.23
N ALA A 289 11.09 -19.20 -27.16
CA ALA A 289 11.29 -19.28 -28.62
C ALA A 289 11.19 -20.68 -29.24
N ASP A 290 10.54 -21.65 -28.58
CA ASP A 290 10.34 -23.00 -29.12
C ASP A 290 9.50 -22.93 -30.41
N PRO A 291 10.05 -23.38 -31.58
CA PRO A 291 9.32 -23.36 -32.87
C PRO A 291 8.03 -24.16 -32.87
N ALA A 292 7.94 -25.22 -32.03
CA ALA A 292 6.78 -26.09 -31.96
C ALA A 292 5.59 -25.48 -31.20
N LEU A 293 5.81 -24.44 -30.39
CA LEU A 293 4.76 -23.83 -29.57
C LEU A 293 4.00 -22.73 -30.33
N SER A 294 2.68 -22.77 -30.24
CA SER A 294 1.79 -21.69 -30.69
C SER A 294 1.17 -20.99 -29.48
N VAL A 295 0.67 -19.76 -29.67
CA VAL A 295 -0.09 -19.06 -28.63
C VAL A 295 -1.25 -19.92 -28.11
N THR A 296 -1.92 -20.66 -29.03
CA THR A 296 -3.04 -21.54 -28.69
C THR A 296 -2.58 -22.73 -27.84
N SER A 297 -1.51 -23.43 -28.26
CA SER A 297 -0.98 -24.57 -27.51
C SER A 297 -0.50 -24.15 -26.11
N VAL A 298 0.21 -23.01 -25.99
CA VAL A 298 0.64 -22.48 -24.70
C VAL A 298 -0.52 -22.11 -23.79
N ALA A 299 -1.57 -21.44 -24.34
CA ALA A 299 -2.74 -21.11 -23.55
C ALA A 299 -3.42 -22.35 -22.97
N LEU A 300 -3.63 -23.39 -23.81
CA LEU A 300 -4.24 -24.66 -23.38
C LEU A 300 -3.36 -25.37 -22.35
N SER A 301 -2.06 -25.49 -22.58
CA SER A 301 -1.11 -26.10 -21.63
C SER A 301 -1.06 -25.36 -20.29
N CYS A 302 -1.33 -24.06 -20.29
CA CYS A 302 -1.43 -23.27 -19.05
C CYS A 302 -2.85 -23.25 -18.45
N GLY A 303 -3.76 -24.12 -18.91
CA GLY A 303 -5.10 -24.30 -18.34
C GLY A 303 -6.09 -23.17 -18.66
N PHE A 304 -5.92 -22.46 -19.77
CA PHE A 304 -6.89 -21.49 -20.29
C PHE A 304 -7.79 -22.15 -21.34
N GLY A 305 -9.04 -22.44 -20.97
CA GLY A 305 -10.03 -23.02 -21.90
C GLY A 305 -10.61 -22.01 -22.89
N ASN A 306 -10.44 -20.69 -22.67
CA ASN A 306 -10.92 -19.62 -23.55
C ASN A 306 -9.78 -18.72 -23.99
N LEU A 307 -9.44 -18.78 -25.27
CA LEU A 307 -8.31 -18.04 -25.86
C LEU A 307 -8.50 -16.53 -25.88
N GLY A 308 -9.74 -16.05 -26.03
CA GLY A 308 -10.06 -14.62 -25.98
C GLY A 308 -9.82 -14.04 -24.59
N HIS A 309 -10.26 -14.75 -23.56
CA HIS A 309 -9.98 -14.38 -22.17
C HIS A 309 -8.49 -14.44 -21.85
N PHE A 310 -7.78 -15.46 -22.34
CA PHE A 310 -6.32 -15.56 -22.18
C PHE A 310 -5.62 -14.35 -22.76
N ALA A 311 -5.90 -13.99 -24.02
CA ALA A 311 -5.26 -12.84 -24.67
C ALA A 311 -5.54 -11.53 -23.92
N GLY A 312 -6.78 -11.34 -23.44
CA GLY A 312 -7.14 -10.18 -22.62
C GLY A 312 -6.40 -10.12 -21.29
N TYR A 313 -6.36 -11.23 -20.54
CA TYR A 313 -5.63 -11.32 -19.28
C TYR A 313 -4.12 -11.16 -19.46
N TYR A 314 -3.55 -11.75 -20.52
CA TYR A 314 -2.13 -11.64 -20.83
C TYR A 314 -1.74 -10.19 -21.14
N LYS A 315 -2.49 -9.55 -22.07
CA LYS A 315 -2.27 -8.14 -22.40
C LYS A 315 -2.39 -7.25 -21.19
N LYS A 316 -3.36 -7.53 -20.32
CA LYS A 316 -3.55 -6.77 -19.06
C LYS A 316 -2.39 -6.97 -18.08
N ALA A 317 -1.85 -8.19 -17.97
CA ALA A 317 -0.76 -8.50 -17.06
C ALA A 317 0.60 -7.97 -17.53
N PHE A 318 0.86 -8.00 -18.84
CA PHE A 318 2.21 -7.76 -19.39
C PHE A 318 2.30 -6.57 -20.35
N GLY A 319 1.19 -5.88 -20.64
CA GLY A 319 1.17 -4.71 -21.52
C GLY A 319 1.20 -5.03 -23.02
N GLU A 320 1.37 -6.31 -23.41
CA GLU A 320 1.49 -6.74 -24.80
C GLU A 320 0.65 -8.00 -25.09
N ALA A 321 0.33 -8.25 -26.35
CA ALA A 321 -0.36 -9.47 -26.75
C ALA A 321 0.56 -10.70 -26.66
N PRO A 322 0.04 -11.92 -26.37
CA PRO A 322 0.83 -13.15 -26.36
C PRO A 322 1.60 -13.41 -27.67
N SER A 323 0.98 -13.07 -28.82
CA SER A 323 1.59 -13.17 -30.14
C SER A 323 2.81 -12.25 -30.31
N ALA A 324 2.77 -11.06 -29.68
CA ALA A 324 3.90 -10.12 -29.72
C ALA A 324 5.10 -10.67 -28.95
N THR A 325 4.88 -11.25 -27.76
CA THR A 325 5.94 -11.94 -27.00
C THR A 325 6.57 -13.05 -27.82
N LEU A 326 5.75 -13.92 -28.43
CA LEU A 326 6.22 -15.05 -29.26
C LEU A 326 6.99 -14.57 -30.49
N SER A 327 6.49 -13.55 -31.21
CA SER A 327 7.15 -12.99 -32.40
C SER A 327 8.52 -12.38 -32.05
N ARG A 328 8.58 -11.64 -30.96
CA ARG A 328 9.86 -11.04 -30.50
C ARG A 328 10.87 -12.12 -30.10
N ALA A 329 10.45 -13.19 -29.47
CA ALA A 329 11.32 -14.31 -29.08
C ALA A 329 11.88 -15.07 -30.32
N ARG A 330 11.13 -15.11 -31.42
CA ARG A 330 11.53 -15.76 -32.69
C ARG A 330 12.28 -14.87 -33.65
N SER A 331 12.27 -13.56 -33.45
CA SER A 331 13.06 -12.65 -34.26
C SER A 331 14.53 -12.77 -33.88
N PRO A 332 15.46 -13.07 -34.81
CA PRO A 332 16.88 -13.08 -34.47
C PRO A 332 17.27 -11.69 -33.98
N ALA A 333 18.07 -11.64 -32.90
CA ALA A 333 18.65 -10.41 -32.43
C ALA A 333 19.43 -9.80 -33.58
N SER A 334 18.97 -8.65 -34.09
CA SER A 334 19.75 -7.85 -35.06
C SER A 334 21.01 -7.41 -34.35
N SER A 335 22.11 -8.06 -34.69
CA SER A 335 23.47 -7.70 -34.25
C SER A 335 23.90 -6.38 -34.83
#